data_25118a28a0359e29f495299955962832
#
_entry.id   25118a28a0359e29f495299955962832
#
_cell.length_a   1.000
_cell.length_b   1.000
_cell.length_c   1.000
_cell.angle_alpha   90.00
_cell.angle_beta   90.00
_cell.angle_gamma   90.00
#
_symmetry.space_group_name_H-M   'P 1'
#
loop_
_entity.id
_entity.type
_entity.pdbx_description
1 polymer ?
#
loop_
_entity_poly.entity_id
_entity_poly.type
_entity_poly.pdbx_seq_one_letter_code
_entity_poly.pdbx_strand_id
1 'polypeptide(L)'
;MNNTTVSELAKKLNLKVGMKTRVSGKPAGVLLDGVETTTSVKAEAIIVFVKTMADLDETGGPVTEAAKEDKIAWVAYPKAGQLGTDLNRDILWKHMLTKGVQGVRQIAIDAVWSALRFRPVK
;
A
#
# COMPACT_ATOMS: atom_id res chain seq x y z
N MET A 1 4.94 11.30 27.57
CA MET A 1 4.85 11.17 26.57
C MET A 1 5.19 10.12 25.85
N ASN A 2 4.85 9.70 25.10
CA ASN A 2 4.97 8.51 24.63
C ASN A 2 5.37 8.46 23.26
N ASN A 3 6.64 8.63 23.05
CA ASN A 3 7.23 8.65 21.74
C ASN A 3 7.23 7.31 21.06
N THR A 4 6.78 6.28 21.76
CA THR A 4 6.71 4.95 21.20
C THR A 4 5.35 4.61 20.62
N THR A 5 4.40 5.54 20.68
CA THR A 5 3.06 5.32 20.16
C THR A 5 3.04 5.55 18.65
N VAL A 6 2.58 4.56 17.89
CA VAL A 6 2.38 4.76 16.45
C VAL A 6 1.07 5.50 16.21
N SER A 7 0.97 6.19 15.08
CA SER A 7 -0.25 6.89 14.70
C SER A 7 -1.37 5.90 14.37
N GLU A 8 -2.60 6.40 14.30
CA GLU A 8 -3.73 5.57 13.89
C GLU A 8 -3.52 5.00 12.50
N LEU A 9 -3.02 5.82 11.57
CA LEU A 9 -2.78 5.33 10.22
C LEU A 9 -1.70 4.26 10.20
N ALA A 10 -0.61 4.47 10.92
CA ALA A 10 0.46 3.48 10.98
C ALA A 10 -0.04 2.16 11.55
N LYS A 11 -0.92 2.21 12.56
CA LYS A 11 -1.53 1.00 13.11
C LYS A 11 -2.37 0.27 12.07
N LYS A 12 -3.18 1.01 11.31
CA LYS A 12 -3.99 0.41 10.26
C LYS A 12 -3.12 -0.26 9.20
N LEU A 13 -1.97 0.32 8.92
CA LEU A 13 -1.03 -0.22 7.95
C LEU A 13 -0.15 -1.34 8.53
N ASN A 14 -0.38 -1.73 9.77
CA ASN A 14 0.38 -2.78 10.46
C ASN A 14 1.85 -2.42 10.66
N LEU A 15 2.16 -1.13 10.75
CA LEU A 15 3.52 -0.67 10.93
C LEU A 15 3.85 -0.59 12.41
N LYS A 16 5.08 -0.94 12.76
CA LYS A 16 5.56 -0.92 14.13
C LYS A 16 6.44 0.30 14.35
N VAL A 17 6.61 0.67 15.61
CA VAL A 17 7.50 1.77 15.99
C VAL A 17 8.89 1.52 15.39
N GLY A 18 9.44 2.54 14.75
CA GLY A 18 10.77 2.46 14.15
C GLY A 18 10.83 1.82 12.77
N MET A 19 9.72 1.26 12.30
CA MET A 19 9.68 0.66 10.98
C MET A 19 9.58 1.75 9.91
N LYS A 20 10.41 1.66 8.89
CA LYS A 20 10.38 2.61 7.78
C LYS A 20 9.70 1.98 6.57
N THR A 21 8.93 2.79 5.87
CA THR A 21 8.14 2.34 4.73
C THR A 21 8.66 2.99 3.45
N ARG A 22 8.92 2.16 2.44
CA ARG A 22 9.23 2.66 1.11
C ARG A 22 7.93 3.14 0.48
N VAL A 23 7.88 4.38 0.04
CA VAL A 23 6.68 4.98 -0.55
C VAL A 23 6.96 5.35 -1.99
N SER A 24 6.08 4.94 -2.88
CA SER A 24 6.24 5.19 -4.31
C SER A 24 4.93 5.77 -4.86
N GLY A 25 5.06 6.81 -5.68
CA GLY A 25 3.90 7.37 -6.39
C GLY A 25 2.95 8.20 -5.55
N LYS A 26 3.30 8.54 -4.32
CA LYS A 26 2.39 9.26 -3.43
C LYS A 26 2.08 10.66 -3.98
N PRO A 27 0.79 11.00 -4.15
CA PRO A 27 0.41 12.36 -4.54
C PRO A 27 0.74 13.36 -3.44
N ALA A 28 1.03 14.61 -3.84
CA ALA A 28 1.41 15.64 -2.89
C ALA A 28 0.35 15.92 -1.83
N GLY A 29 -0.93 15.76 -2.17
CA GLY A 29 -2.01 16.04 -1.23
C GLY A 29 -2.32 14.93 -0.25
N VAL A 30 -1.65 13.78 -0.36
CA VAL A 30 -1.88 12.65 0.56
C VAL A 30 -0.90 12.74 1.71
N LEU A 31 -1.42 12.65 2.93
CA LEU A 31 -0.60 12.70 4.14
C LEU A 31 -0.54 11.31 4.77
N LEU A 32 0.67 10.82 5.02
CA LEU A 32 0.89 9.56 5.72
C LEU A 32 1.34 9.89 7.15
N ASP A 33 0.39 10.37 7.96
CA ASP A 33 0.67 10.82 9.32
C ASP A 33 1.33 9.73 10.16
N GLY A 34 2.47 10.07 10.73
CA GLY A 34 3.16 9.17 11.64
C GLY A 34 3.88 8.02 10.96
N VAL A 35 3.92 8.00 9.62
CA VAL A 35 4.63 6.95 8.89
C VAL A 35 6.03 7.46 8.55
N GLU A 36 7.05 6.77 9.02
CA GLU A 36 8.42 7.08 8.64
C GLU A 36 8.69 6.50 7.25
N THR A 37 9.20 7.32 6.35
CA THR A 37 9.39 6.91 4.96
C THR A 37 10.87 6.74 4.62
N THR A 38 11.14 5.93 3.62
CA THR A 38 12.49 5.69 3.14
C THR A 38 12.46 5.41 1.65
N THR A 39 13.60 5.58 0.99
CA THR A 39 13.74 5.18 -0.41
C THR A 39 14.47 3.84 -0.54
N SER A 40 14.84 3.23 0.58
CA SER A 40 15.60 1.98 0.57
C SER A 40 14.82 0.82 -0.02
N VAL A 41 15.45 0.08 -0.92
CA VAL A 41 14.85 -1.14 -1.47
C VAL A 41 14.82 -2.28 -0.44
N LYS A 42 15.50 -2.11 0.69
CA LYS A 42 15.54 -3.10 1.76
C LYS A 42 14.50 -2.83 2.85
N ALA A 43 13.62 -1.86 2.65
CA ALA A 43 12.59 -1.54 3.64
C ALA A 43 11.71 -2.77 3.91
N GLU A 44 11.28 -2.90 5.15
CA GLU A 44 10.42 -4.01 5.57
C GLU A 44 8.96 -3.78 5.19
N ALA A 45 8.62 -2.57 4.79
CA ALA A 45 7.26 -2.22 4.38
C ALA A 45 7.30 -1.36 3.12
N ILE A 46 6.32 -1.50 2.27
CA ILE A 46 6.21 -0.70 1.06
C ILE A 46 4.73 -0.34 0.82
N ILE A 47 4.52 0.87 0.34
CA ILE A 47 3.20 1.28 -0.14
C ILE A 47 3.40 1.98 -1.49
N VAL A 48 2.67 1.50 -2.49
CA VAL A 48 2.73 2.05 -3.85
C VAL A 48 1.38 2.65 -4.17
N PHE A 49 1.37 3.90 -4.61
CA PHE A 49 0.15 4.60 -4.99
C PHE A 49 -0.03 4.49 -6.50
N VAL A 50 -1.20 4.01 -6.92
CA VAL A 50 -1.56 3.88 -8.34
C VAL A 50 -2.95 4.43 -8.54
N LYS A 51 -3.21 5.06 -9.69
CA LYS A 51 -4.54 5.55 -10.03
C LYS A 51 -5.27 4.57 -10.95
N THR A 52 -4.52 3.88 -11.79
CA THR A 52 -5.09 3.04 -12.85
C THR A 52 -4.39 1.70 -12.90
N MET A 53 -4.99 0.77 -13.62
CA MET A 53 -4.38 -0.53 -13.88
C MET A 53 -3.04 -0.35 -14.61
N ALA A 54 -2.97 0.62 -15.53
CA ALA A 54 -1.71 0.89 -16.24
C ALA A 54 -0.61 1.31 -15.30
N ASP A 55 -0.93 2.16 -14.30
CA ASP A 55 0.04 2.54 -13.27
C ASP A 55 0.50 1.33 -12.49
N LEU A 56 -0.42 0.46 -12.14
CA LEU A 56 -0.09 -0.75 -11.37
C LEU A 56 0.87 -1.65 -12.17
N ASP A 57 0.60 -1.83 -13.45
CA ASP A 57 1.48 -2.64 -14.31
C ASP A 57 2.86 -2.03 -14.41
N GLU A 58 2.94 -0.71 -14.42
CA GLU A 58 4.21 -0.01 -14.58
C GLU A 58 5.03 0.04 -13.30
N THR A 59 4.38 0.22 -12.15
CA THR A 59 5.09 0.48 -10.90
C THR A 59 4.87 -0.55 -9.81
N GLY A 60 4.06 -1.58 -10.08
CA GLY A 60 3.65 -2.54 -9.04
C GLY A 60 4.65 -3.67 -8.77
N GLY A 61 5.71 -3.78 -9.57
CA GLY A 61 6.68 -4.87 -9.38
C GLY A 61 7.26 -4.94 -7.98
N PRO A 62 7.79 -3.84 -7.43
CA PRO A 62 8.37 -3.88 -6.09
C PRO A 62 7.39 -4.29 -5.00
N VAL A 63 6.12 -3.87 -5.08
CA VAL A 63 5.14 -4.26 -4.06
C VAL A 63 4.79 -5.74 -4.20
N THR A 64 4.74 -6.25 -5.42
CA THR A 64 4.49 -7.68 -5.66
C THR A 64 5.62 -8.53 -5.08
N GLU A 65 6.87 -8.11 -5.32
CA GLU A 65 8.02 -8.83 -4.79
C GLU A 65 8.05 -8.81 -3.27
N ALA A 66 7.75 -7.66 -2.68
CA ALA A 66 7.70 -7.53 -1.22
C ALA A 66 6.61 -8.44 -0.63
N ALA A 67 5.45 -8.49 -1.28
CA ALA A 67 4.36 -9.35 -0.83
C ALA A 67 4.75 -10.83 -0.90
N LYS A 68 5.46 -11.23 -1.94
CA LYS A 68 5.92 -12.62 -2.08
C LYS A 68 6.91 -12.99 -1.00
N GLU A 69 7.68 -12.03 -0.51
CA GLU A 69 8.63 -12.22 0.59
C GLU A 69 7.96 -12.07 1.96
N ASP A 70 6.64 -11.92 1.96
CA ASP A 70 5.84 -11.76 3.17
C ASP A 70 6.20 -10.50 3.97
N LYS A 71 6.68 -9.49 3.28
CA LYS A 71 6.87 -8.17 3.87
C LYS A 71 5.54 -7.44 3.90
N ILE A 72 5.47 -6.32 4.63
CA ILE A 72 4.26 -5.52 4.68
C ILE A 72 4.14 -4.76 3.36
N ALA A 73 3.19 -5.15 2.51
CA ALA A 73 3.08 -4.65 1.15
C ALA A 73 1.66 -4.16 0.88
N TRP A 74 1.55 -2.87 0.55
CA TRP A 74 0.27 -2.22 0.33
C TRP A 74 0.21 -1.60 -1.07
N VAL A 75 -0.93 -1.73 -1.72
CA VAL A 75 -1.24 -0.95 -2.93
C VAL A 75 -2.32 0.04 -2.54
N ALA A 76 -2.02 1.34 -2.67
CA ALA A 76 -2.98 2.40 -2.43
C ALA A 76 -3.60 2.80 -3.78
N TYR A 77 -4.90 2.95 -3.80
CA TYR A 77 -5.65 3.23 -5.02
C TYR A 77 -6.84 4.13 -4.69
N PRO A 78 -7.34 4.93 -5.66
CA PRO A 78 -8.51 5.76 -5.40
C PRO A 78 -9.74 4.88 -5.18
N LYS A 79 -10.62 5.33 -4.29
CA LYS A 79 -11.90 4.65 -4.10
C LYS A 79 -12.66 4.67 -5.43
N ALA A 80 -13.52 3.69 -5.62
CA ALA A 80 -14.25 3.53 -6.87
C ALA A 80 -14.89 4.84 -7.32
N GLY A 81 -14.67 5.24 -8.56
CA GLY A 81 -15.22 6.45 -9.12
C GLY A 81 -14.45 7.73 -8.82
N GLN A 82 -13.39 7.66 -8.02
CA GLN A 82 -12.59 8.84 -7.69
C GLN A 82 -11.42 8.96 -8.67
N LEU A 83 -11.04 10.20 -8.98
CA LEU A 83 -9.87 10.53 -9.80
C LEU A 83 -9.83 9.82 -11.17
N GLY A 84 -10.97 9.42 -11.70
CA GLY A 84 -11.02 8.72 -12.97
C GLY A 84 -10.42 7.33 -12.96
N THR A 85 -10.35 6.69 -11.80
CA THR A 85 -9.74 5.37 -11.68
C THR A 85 -10.57 4.30 -12.35
N ASP A 86 -9.89 3.31 -12.94
CA ASP A 86 -10.51 2.09 -13.42
C ASP A 86 -10.34 0.96 -12.41
N LEU A 87 -9.86 1.26 -11.20
CA LEU A 87 -9.63 0.28 -10.14
C LEU A 87 -10.75 0.27 -9.11
N ASN A 88 -10.93 -0.87 -8.49
CA ASN A 88 -11.65 -1.02 -7.24
C ASN A 88 -11.04 -2.23 -6.53
N ARG A 89 -11.55 -2.53 -5.32
CA ARG A 89 -10.98 -3.62 -4.53
C ARG A 89 -10.96 -4.94 -5.29
N ASP A 90 -12.08 -5.29 -5.91
CA ASP A 90 -12.20 -6.61 -6.56
C ASP A 90 -11.32 -6.72 -7.80
N ILE A 91 -11.27 -5.67 -8.61
CA ILE A 91 -10.42 -5.65 -9.81
C ILE A 91 -8.96 -5.76 -9.40
N LEU A 92 -8.55 -4.98 -8.41
CA LEU A 92 -7.16 -5.00 -7.92
C LEU A 92 -6.82 -6.37 -7.35
N TRP A 93 -7.69 -6.94 -6.54
CA TRP A 93 -7.48 -8.25 -5.93
C TRP A 93 -7.29 -9.33 -7.00
N LYS A 94 -8.20 -9.37 -7.99
CA LYS A 94 -8.10 -10.37 -9.06
C LYS A 94 -6.83 -10.24 -9.86
N HIS A 95 -6.44 -9.00 -10.17
CA HIS A 95 -5.22 -8.77 -10.91
C HIS A 95 -4.00 -9.26 -10.14
N MET A 96 -3.92 -8.96 -8.86
CA MET A 96 -2.78 -9.34 -8.04
C MET A 96 -2.73 -10.87 -7.80
N LEU A 97 -3.88 -11.54 -7.79
CA LEU A 97 -3.90 -12.99 -7.73
C LEU A 97 -3.14 -13.62 -8.89
N THR A 98 -3.20 -13.01 -10.07
CA THR A 98 -2.44 -13.50 -11.23
C THR A 98 -0.94 -13.38 -11.02
N LYS A 99 -0.52 -12.55 -10.07
CA LYS A 99 0.90 -12.34 -9.73
C LYS A 99 1.35 -13.20 -8.55
N GLY A 100 0.46 -14.02 -7.99
CA GLY A 100 0.82 -14.91 -6.89
C GLY A 100 0.63 -14.35 -5.50
N VAL A 101 -0.10 -13.24 -5.37
CA VAL A 101 -0.36 -12.63 -4.06
C VAL A 101 -1.85 -12.37 -3.91
N GLN A 102 -2.32 -12.36 -2.66
CA GLN A 102 -3.74 -12.17 -2.36
C GLN A 102 -3.92 -11.04 -1.38
N GLY A 103 -5.07 -10.34 -1.50
CA GLY A 103 -5.42 -9.28 -0.56
C GLY A 103 -5.84 -9.87 0.78
N VAL A 104 -5.36 -9.28 1.86
CA VAL A 104 -5.66 -9.78 3.21
C VAL A 104 -6.24 -8.71 4.13
N ARG A 105 -6.15 -7.43 3.75
CA ARG A 105 -6.66 -6.35 4.59
C ARG A 105 -6.87 -5.11 3.74
N GLN A 106 -7.98 -4.43 3.97
CA GLN A 106 -8.28 -3.17 3.30
C GLN A 106 -8.47 -2.08 4.35
N ILE A 107 -7.89 -0.92 4.11
CA ILE A 107 -8.11 0.24 4.97
C ILE A 107 -8.40 1.47 4.12
N ALA A 108 -8.94 2.52 4.75
CA ALA A 108 -9.07 3.83 4.13
C ALA A 108 -7.90 4.69 4.59
N ILE A 109 -7.18 5.29 3.65
CA ILE A 109 -6.13 6.26 3.98
C ILE A 109 -6.77 7.61 4.24
N ASP A 110 -7.68 8.03 3.36
CA ASP A 110 -8.42 9.29 3.50
C ASP A 110 -9.75 9.21 2.74
N ALA A 111 -10.36 10.34 2.46
CA ALA A 111 -11.66 10.36 1.79
C ALA A 111 -11.59 9.84 0.35
N VAL A 112 -10.43 9.90 -0.28
CA VAL A 112 -10.25 9.55 -1.69
C VAL A 112 -9.50 8.22 -1.86
N TRP A 113 -8.51 7.95 -1.01
CA TRP A 113 -7.61 6.81 -1.19
C TRP A 113 -7.88 5.69 -0.22
N SER A 114 -7.85 4.47 -0.75
CA SER A 114 -7.88 3.23 0.04
C SER A 114 -6.55 2.52 -0.15
N ALA A 115 -6.28 1.51 0.66
CA ALA A 115 -5.11 0.66 0.50
C ALA A 115 -5.50 -0.79 0.76
N LEU A 116 -4.91 -1.69 -0.03
CA LEU A 116 -5.15 -3.12 0.11
C LEU A 116 -3.78 -3.79 0.34
N ARG A 117 -3.69 -4.58 1.42
CA ARG A 117 -2.46 -5.29 1.75
C ARG A 117 -2.46 -6.66 1.10
N PHE A 118 -1.30 -7.05 0.59
CA PHE A 118 -1.12 -8.33 -0.10
C PHE A 118 -0.11 -9.22 0.62
N ARG A 119 -0.35 -10.51 0.57
CA ARG A 119 0.53 -11.54 1.10
C ARG A 119 0.59 -12.71 0.10
N PRO A 120 1.55 -13.64 0.25
CA PRO A 120 1.63 -14.76 -0.68
C PRO A 120 0.35 -15.59 -0.67
N VAL A 121 0.00 -16.12 -1.83
CA VAL A 121 -1.09 -17.09 -1.94
C VAL A 121 -0.58 -18.40 -1.37
N LYS A 122 -1.38 -19.03 -0.54
CA LYS A 122 -1.04 -20.32 0.05
C LYS A 122 -1.49 -21.48 -0.81
#